data_6af6666b510d1034a885ed8d4b8dae0f
#
_entry.id   6af6666b510d1034a885ed8d4b8dae0f
#
_cell.length_a   1.000
_cell.length_b   1.000
_cell.length_c   1.000
_cell.angle_alpha   90.00
_cell.angle_beta   90.00
_cell.angle_gamma   90.00
#
_symmetry.space_group_name_H-M   'P 1'
#
loop_
_entity.id
_entity.type
_entity.pdbx_description
1 polymer ?
#
loop_
_entity_poly.entity_id
_entity_poly.type
_entity_poly.pdbx_seq_one_letter_code
_entity_poly.pdbx_strand_id
1 'polypeptide(L)'
;MTNFSEYLPYAFTLIIAIPFLVLLRQFVFTYIRLKEQEIRLLSVKSNSENKVQSYERMTLFLERIKPSNLVQKFDKGLAVHEFIFLTEKSINEEFDYNSSQQLYITKGSWKNIVDSKNEVINLLHTTYEGLKGNADLEEFKTIFIVNYMNSEDYIGVTIEDLRKEILIIA
;
A
#
# COMPACT_ATOMS: atom_id res chain seq x y z
N MET A 1 -11.97 9.25 -80.44
CA MET A 1 -11.33 8.04 -79.90
C MET A 1 -10.41 8.51 -78.81
N THR A 2 -10.79 8.36 -77.56
CA THR A 2 -9.94 8.69 -76.41
C THR A 2 -8.76 7.72 -76.39
N ASN A 3 -7.55 8.23 -76.44
CA ASN A 3 -6.32 7.45 -76.50
C ASN A 3 -6.16 6.66 -75.19
N PHE A 4 -6.56 5.39 -75.21
CA PHE A 4 -6.44 4.47 -74.08
C PHE A 4 -4.99 4.38 -73.54
N SER A 5 -4.00 4.66 -74.36
CA SER A 5 -2.58 4.70 -74.01
C SER A 5 -2.20 5.83 -73.02
N GLU A 6 -2.94 6.94 -72.99
CA GLU A 6 -2.68 8.04 -72.05
C GLU A 6 -3.08 7.69 -70.60
N TYR A 7 -4.07 6.79 -70.40
CA TYR A 7 -4.53 6.39 -69.04
C TYR A 7 -3.78 5.18 -68.48
N LEU A 8 -2.99 4.50 -69.28
CA LEU A 8 -2.28 3.29 -68.89
C LEU A 8 -1.30 3.54 -67.70
N PRO A 9 -0.47 4.63 -67.69
CA PRO A 9 0.42 4.89 -66.55
C PRO A 9 -0.34 5.19 -65.27
N TYR A 10 -1.47 5.84 -65.33
CA TYR A 10 -2.30 6.12 -64.14
C TYR A 10 -2.97 4.84 -63.60
N ALA A 11 -3.37 3.90 -64.42
CA ALA A 11 -3.85 2.60 -64.01
C ALA A 11 -2.79 1.78 -63.28
N PHE A 12 -1.54 1.78 -63.78
CA PHE A 12 -0.44 1.09 -63.13
C PHE A 12 -0.09 1.71 -61.77
N THR A 13 -0.06 3.06 -61.64
CA THR A 13 0.15 3.70 -60.36
C THR A 13 -0.95 3.37 -59.34
N LEU A 14 -2.20 3.30 -59.74
CA LEU A 14 -3.31 2.88 -58.85
C LEU A 14 -3.17 1.43 -58.40
N ILE A 15 -2.80 0.51 -59.30
CA ILE A 15 -2.63 -0.93 -59.01
C ILE A 15 -1.52 -1.12 -57.94
N ILE A 16 -0.48 -0.29 -57.95
CA ILE A 16 0.59 -0.36 -56.92
C ILE A 16 0.23 0.40 -55.66
N ALA A 17 -0.42 1.56 -55.75
CA ALA A 17 -0.75 2.41 -54.63
C ALA A 17 -1.79 1.78 -53.68
N ILE A 18 -2.82 1.10 -54.23
CA ILE A 18 -3.88 0.52 -53.42
C ILE A 18 -3.37 -0.59 -52.48
N PRO A 19 -2.61 -1.60 -52.93
CA PRO A 19 -2.04 -2.60 -52.03
C PRO A 19 -1.08 -1.99 -51.02
N PHE A 20 -0.29 -0.99 -51.41
CA PHE A 20 0.61 -0.29 -50.47
C PHE A 20 -0.14 0.44 -49.37
N LEU A 21 -1.21 1.14 -49.67
CA LEU A 21 -2.10 1.78 -48.68
C LEU A 21 -2.78 0.77 -47.75
N VAL A 22 -3.21 -0.38 -48.28
CA VAL A 22 -3.77 -1.46 -47.45
C VAL A 22 -2.74 -2.02 -46.49
N LEU A 23 -1.53 -2.28 -46.95
CA LEU A 23 -0.41 -2.75 -46.08
C LEU A 23 -0.05 -1.71 -45.04
N LEU A 24 0.02 -0.44 -45.41
CA LEU A 24 0.33 0.66 -44.49
C LEU A 24 -0.75 0.78 -43.42
N ARG A 25 -2.02 0.69 -43.82
CA ARG A 25 -3.13 0.66 -42.89
C ARG A 25 -3.04 -0.53 -41.93
N GLN A 26 -2.77 -1.73 -42.43
CA GLN A 26 -2.62 -2.93 -41.57
C GLN A 26 -1.46 -2.77 -40.61
N PHE A 27 -0.34 -2.22 -41.05
CA PHE A 27 0.82 -1.96 -40.20
C PHE A 27 0.48 -0.99 -39.07
N VAL A 28 -0.19 0.14 -39.39
CA VAL A 28 -0.60 1.13 -38.39
C VAL A 28 -1.56 0.53 -37.36
N PHE A 29 -2.57 -0.23 -37.81
CA PHE A 29 -3.50 -0.89 -36.89
C PHE A 29 -2.82 -1.91 -35.99
N THR A 30 -1.90 -2.71 -36.55
CA THR A 30 -1.13 -3.68 -35.75
C THR A 30 -0.24 -2.99 -34.74
N TYR A 31 0.43 -1.91 -35.12
CA TYR A 31 1.28 -1.11 -34.24
C TYR A 31 0.47 -0.50 -33.08
N ILE A 32 -0.68 0.11 -33.35
CA ILE A 32 -1.58 0.67 -32.33
C ILE A 32 -2.02 -0.42 -31.35
N ARG A 33 -2.44 -1.58 -31.86
CA ARG A 33 -2.88 -2.71 -31.02
C ARG A 33 -1.77 -3.21 -30.11
N LEU A 34 -0.55 -3.33 -30.60
CA LEU A 34 0.61 -3.72 -29.80
C LEU A 34 0.91 -2.69 -28.70
N LYS A 35 0.83 -1.40 -29.02
CA LYS A 35 1.02 -0.32 -28.04
C LYS A 35 -0.07 -0.30 -26.96
N GLU A 36 -1.31 -0.54 -27.32
CA GLU A 36 -2.39 -0.67 -26.33
C GLU A 36 -2.17 -1.85 -25.39
N GLN A 37 -1.72 -2.99 -25.90
CA GLN A 37 -1.38 -4.15 -25.07
C GLN A 37 -0.22 -3.85 -24.12
N GLU A 38 0.85 -3.19 -24.59
CA GLU A 38 1.98 -2.78 -23.78
C GLU A 38 1.53 -1.84 -22.64
N ILE A 39 0.73 -0.83 -22.94
CA ILE A 39 0.19 0.11 -21.94
C ILE A 39 -0.68 -0.63 -20.91
N ARG A 40 -1.52 -1.55 -21.33
CA ARG A 40 -2.34 -2.37 -20.40
C ARG A 40 -1.46 -3.21 -19.47
N LEU A 41 -0.44 -3.88 -19.99
CA LEU A 41 0.48 -4.67 -19.19
C LEU A 41 1.23 -3.81 -18.17
N LEU A 42 1.71 -2.62 -18.59
CA LEU A 42 2.37 -1.68 -17.69
C LEU A 42 1.43 -1.16 -16.58
N SER A 43 0.18 -0.89 -16.90
CA SER A 43 -0.80 -0.44 -15.91
C SER A 43 -1.15 -1.52 -14.89
N VAL A 44 -1.29 -2.77 -15.31
CA VAL A 44 -1.51 -3.92 -14.41
C VAL A 44 -0.31 -4.12 -13.49
N LYS A 45 0.91 -4.07 -14.04
CA LYS A 45 2.16 -4.20 -13.26
C LYS A 45 2.28 -3.09 -12.23
N SER A 46 2.07 -1.83 -12.60
CA SER A 46 2.12 -0.69 -11.68
C SER A 46 1.09 -0.81 -10.56
N ASN A 47 -0.13 -1.28 -10.83
CA ASN A 47 -1.13 -1.51 -9.81
C ASN A 47 -0.73 -2.62 -8.83
N SER A 48 -0.10 -3.69 -9.31
CA SER A 48 0.42 -4.77 -8.45
C SER A 48 1.55 -4.26 -7.55
N GLU A 49 2.50 -3.51 -8.10
CA GLU A 49 3.60 -2.91 -7.34
C GLU A 49 3.09 -1.96 -6.24
N ASN A 50 2.12 -1.08 -6.55
CA ASN A 50 1.50 -0.18 -5.57
C ASN A 50 0.79 -0.95 -4.45
N LYS A 51 0.12 -2.06 -4.77
CA LYS A 51 -0.48 -2.93 -3.77
C LYS A 51 0.57 -3.50 -2.83
N VAL A 52 1.60 -4.17 -3.37
CA VAL A 52 2.69 -4.75 -2.56
C VAL A 52 3.30 -3.69 -1.64
N GLN A 53 3.64 -2.52 -2.19
CA GLN A 53 4.19 -1.43 -1.39
C GLN A 53 3.25 -0.96 -0.27
N SER A 54 1.94 -0.98 -0.50
CA SER A 54 0.95 -0.60 0.52
C SER A 54 0.91 -1.59 1.68
N TYR A 55 0.95 -2.89 1.39
CA TYR A 55 1.03 -3.94 2.40
C TYR A 55 2.34 -3.86 3.19
N GLU A 56 3.48 -3.63 2.52
CA GLU A 56 4.77 -3.43 3.19
C GLU A 56 4.75 -2.24 4.15
N ARG A 57 4.22 -1.09 3.71
CA ARG A 57 4.12 0.12 4.54
C ARG A 57 3.25 -0.11 5.78
N MET A 58 2.11 -0.77 5.63
CA MET A 58 1.24 -1.04 6.76
C MET A 58 1.80 -2.11 7.69
N THR A 59 2.53 -3.09 7.17
CA THR A 59 3.29 -4.04 8.00
C THR A 59 4.36 -3.31 8.82
N LEU A 60 5.11 -2.39 8.21
CA LEU A 60 6.09 -1.57 8.92
C LEU A 60 5.44 -0.70 10.00
N PHE A 61 4.29 -0.09 9.71
CA PHE A 61 3.51 0.65 10.69
C PHE A 61 3.15 -0.23 11.89
N LEU A 62 2.57 -1.41 11.64
CA LEU A 62 2.19 -2.36 12.68
C LEU A 62 3.39 -2.83 13.52
N GLU A 63 4.52 -3.12 12.90
CA GLU A 63 5.76 -3.46 13.62
C GLU A 63 6.22 -2.32 14.53
N ARG A 64 6.15 -1.07 14.05
CA ARG A 64 6.59 0.11 14.82
C ARG A 64 5.70 0.43 16.01
N ILE A 65 4.41 0.10 15.95
CA ILE A 65 3.49 0.32 17.06
C ILE A 65 3.48 -0.81 18.09
N LYS A 66 4.27 -1.86 17.91
CA LYS A 66 4.46 -2.89 18.98
C LYS A 66 4.98 -2.23 20.25
N PRO A 67 4.44 -2.58 21.42
CA PRO A 67 4.86 -2.02 22.70
C PRO A 67 6.39 -2.07 22.92
N SER A 68 7.05 -3.16 22.54
CA SER A 68 8.51 -3.30 22.61
C SER A 68 9.29 -2.21 21.86
N ASN A 69 8.73 -1.69 20.75
CA ASN A 69 9.34 -0.65 19.93
C ASN A 69 8.96 0.75 20.45
N LEU A 70 7.72 0.92 20.91
CA LEU A 70 7.23 2.19 21.43
C LEU A 70 7.97 2.64 22.70
N VAL A 71 8.27 1.72 23.61
CA VAL A 71 8.97 2.04 24.87
C VAL A 71 10.40 2.55 24.67
N GLN A 72 10.98 2.28 23.50
CA GLN A 72 12.35 2.71 23.15
C GLN A 72 12.38 4.07 22.42
N LYS A 73 11.22 4.59 22.01
CA LYS A 73 11.14 5.71 21.08
C LYS A 73 11.43 7.08 21.70
N PHE A 74 11.21 7.24 23.01
CA PHE A 74 11.31 8.52 23.70
C PHE A 74 12.26 8.48 24.89
N ASP A 75 12.77 9.67 25.27
CA ASP A 75 13.71 9.87 26.37
C ASP A 75 13.21 9.32 27.72
N LYS A 76 14.16 8.89 28.54
CA LYS A 76 13.90 8.30 29.87
C LYS A 76 13.45 9.33 30.91
N GLY A 77 13.59 10.61 30.63
CA GLY A 77 13.28 11.70 31.57
C GLY A 77 11.84 12.24 31.51
N LEU A 78 10.96 11.62 30.72
CA LEU A 78 9.59 12.09 30.58
C LEU A 78 8.73 11.63 31.77
N ALA A 79 7.73 12.46 32.12
CA ALA A 79 6.66 11.99 32.99
C ALA A 79 5.77 10.97 32.23
N VAL A 80 5.13 10.04 32.95
CA VAL A 80 4.34 8.97 32.32
C VAL A 80 3.24 9.52 31.39
N HIS A 81 2.54 10.57 31.81
CA HIS A 81 1.49 11.19 31.00
C HIS A 81 2.03 11.86 29.72
N GLU A 82 3.25 12.43 29.76
CA GLU A 82 3.92 12.99 28.60
C GLU A 82 4.34 11.89 27.61
N PHE A 83 4.86 10.78 28.14
CA PHE A 83 5.19 9.60 27.33
C PHE A 83 3.96 9.05 26.61
N ILE A 84 2.83 8.89 27.31
CA ILE A 84 1.57 8.42 26.73
C ILE A 84 1.13 9.37 25.62
N PHE A 85 1.07 10.67 25.88
CA PHE A 85 0.65 11.67 24.92
C PHE A 85 1.53 11.66 23.65
N LEU A 86 2.85 11.64 23.83
CA LEU A 86 3.79 11.63 22.71
C LEU A 86 3.70 10.32 21.91
N THR A 87 3.51 9.20 22.58
CA THR A 87 3.35 7.88 21.96
C THR A 87 2.08 7.82 21.14
N GLU A 88 0.93 8.20 21.71
CA GLU A 88 -0.35 8.24 21.01
C GLU A 88 -0.31 9.21 19.83
N LYS A 89 0.22 10.41 20.01
CA LYS A 89 0.42 11.38 18.93
C LYS A 89 1.25 10.79 17.79
N SER A 90 2.37 10.15 18.12
CA SER A 90 3.25 9.53 17.13
C SER A 90 2.58 8.39 16.35
N ILE A 91 1.77 7.56 17.02
CA ILE A 91 0.99 6.48 16.37
C ILE A 91 -0.01 7.07 15.40
N ASN A 92 -0.76 8.11 15.82
CA ASN A 92 -1.77 8.73 14.97
C ASN A 92 -1.14 9.46 13.77
N GLU A 93 -0.07 10.23 13.96
CA GLU A 93 0.65 10.91 12.87
C GLU A 93 1.19 9.93 11.83
N GLU A 94 1.77 8.79 12.25
CA GLU A 94 2.28 7.78 11.34
C GLU A 94 1.14 7.05 10.61
N PHE A 95 0.03 6.78 11.29
CA PHE A 95 -1.16 6.22 10.67
C PHE A 95 -1.76 7.16 9.62
N ASP A 96 -1.94 8.44 9.95
CA ASP A 96 -2.49 9.45 9.06
C ASP A 96 -1.62 9.65 7.81
N TYR A 97 -0.29 9.64 7.99
CA TYR A 97 0.67 9.69 6.88
C TYR A 97 0.49 8.51 5.91
N ASN A 98 0.14 7.34 6.42
CA ASN A 98 -0.08 6.14 5.62
C ASN A 98 -1.55 5.91 5.22
N SER A 99 -2.48 6.79 5.57
CA SER A 99 -3.93 6.59 5.38
C SER A 99 -4.35 6.35 3.93
N SER A 100 -3.62 6.91 2.95
CA SER A 100 -3.86 6.69 1.51
C SER A 100 -3.66 5.23 1.08
N GLN A 101 -2.94 4.42 1.85
CA GLN A 101 -2.71 2.99 1.54
C GLN A 101 -4.00 2.17 1.57
N GLN A 102 -5.06 2.67 2.23
CA GLN A 102 -6.39 2.05 2.22
C GLN A 102 -6.97 1.82 0.82
N LEU A 103 -6.50 2.57 -0.19
CA LEU A 103 -6.95 2.40 -1.58
C LEU A 103 -6.50 1.07 -2.21
N TYR A 104 -5.45 0.48 -1.68
CA TYR A 104 -4.81 -0.72 -2.24
C TYR A 104 -4.96 -1.96 -1.35
N ILE A 105 -5.42 -1.79 -0.13
CA ILE A 105 -5.61 -2.85 0.88
C ILE A 105 -7.09 -3.23 0.94
N THR A 106 -7.39 -4.51 1.19
CA THR A 106 -8.77 -4.96 1.33
C THR A 106 -9.45 -4.26 2.51
N LYS A 107 -10.76 -4.07 2.43
CA LYS A 107 -11.53 -3.45 3.50
C LYS A 107 -11.42 -4.21 4.83
N GLY A 108 -11.32 -5.55 4.77
CA GLY A 108 -11.15 -6.41 5.95
C GLY A 108 -9.82 -6.14 6.64
N SER A 109 -8.72 -6.23 5.89
CA SER A 109 -7.37 -6.00 6.41
C SER A 109 -7.15 -4.56 6.86
N TRP A 110 -7.72 -3.59 6.16
CA TRP A 110 -7.68 -2.20 6.63
C TRP A 110 -8.37 -2.04 7.99
N LYS A 111 -9.54 -2.67 8.16
CA LYS A 111 -10.22 -2.67 9.46
C LYS A 111 -9.36 -3.30 10.57
N ASN A 112 -8.73 -4.45 10.31
CA ASN A 112 -7.85 -5.10 11.28
C ASN A 112 -6.66 -4.22 11.67
N ILE A 113 -6.09 -3.45 10.72
CA ILE A 113 -5.02 -2.48 10.99
C ILE A 113 -5.52 -1.37 11.93
N VAL A 114 -6.69 -0.80 11.65
CA VAL A 114 -7.32 0.24 12.48
C VAL A 114 -7.60 -0.29 13.88
N ASP A 115 -8.16 -1.49 13.97
CA ASP A 115 -8.47 -2.14 15.24
C ASP A 115 -7.19 -2.38 16.04
N SER A 116 -6.13 -2.91 15.41
CA SER A 116 -4.81 -3.11 16.06
C SER A 116 -4.21 -1.80 16.58
N LYS A 117 -4.29 -0.71 15.79
CA LYS A 117 -3.87 0.62 16.25
C LYS A 117 -4.62 1.06 17.50
N ASN A 118 -5.94 0.92 17.47
CA ASN A 118 -6.79 1.35 18.59
C ASN A 118 -6.56 0.51 19.83
N GLU A 119 -6.32 -0.80 19.70
CA GLU A 119 -6.00 -1.68 20.82
C GLU A 119 -4.68 -1.29 21.50
N VAL A 120 -3.64 -0.90 20.74
CA VAL A 120 -2.39 -0.38 21.32
C VAL A 120 -2.63 0.90 22.13
N ILE A 121 -3.40 1.85 21.58
CA ILE A 121 -3.73 3.09 22.26
C ILE A 121 -4.55 2.81 23.52
N ASN A 122 -5.55 1.93 23.44
CA ASN A 122 -6.33 1.51 24.58
C ASN A 122 -5.46 0.85 25.67
N LEU A 123 -4.52 -0.01 25.28
CA LEU A 123 -3.58 -0.65 26.20
C LEU A 123 -2.69 0.37 26.92
N LEU A 124 -2.24 1.44 26.23
CA LEU A 124 -1.51 2.54 26.90
C LEU A 124 -2.33 3.17 28.03
N HIS A 125 -3.59 3.51 27.74
CA HIS A 125 -4.48 4.16 28.72
C HIS A 125 -4.86 3.21 29.87
N THR A 126 -5.27 1.99 29.57
CA THR A 126 -5.67 1.01 30.60
C THR A 126 -4.50 0.62 31.50
N THR A 127 -3.26 0.55 30.96
CA THR A 127 -2.06 0.35 31.77
C THR A 127 -1.86 1.50 32.74
N TYR A 128 -2.02 2.75 32.28
CA TYR A 128 -1.87 3.94 33.13
C TYR A 128 -2.92 3.99 34.25
N GLU A 129 -4.18 3.74 33.90
CA GLU A 129 -5.28 3.69 34.87
C GLU A 129 -5.04 2.62 35.95
N GLY A 130 -4.55 1.45 35.55
CA GLY A 130 -4.23 0.34 36.46
C GLY A 130 -3.16 0.69 37.49
N LEU A 131 -2.22 1.58 37.15
CA LEU A 131 -1.12 2.03 38.02
C LEU A 131 -1.51 3.19 38.98
N LYS A 132 -2.75 3.68 38.91
CA LYS A 132 -3.29 4.75 39.76
C LYS A 132 -2.41 6.02 39.83
N GLY A 133 -1.64 6.27 38.78
CA GLY A 133 -0.84 7.49 38.61
C GLY A 133 0.44 7.59 39.48
N ASN A 134 0.83 6.55 40.21
CA ASN A 134 1.97 6.56 41.11
C ASN A 134 3.23 5.86 40.59
N ALA A 135 3.17 5.26 39.40
CA ALA A 135 4.32 4.56 38.82
C ALA A 135 5.31 5.52 38.17
N ASP A 136 6.60 5.16 38.22
CA ASP A 136 7.60 5.81 37.39
C ASP A 136 7.52 5.34 35.94
N LEU A 137 8.24 6.00 35.04
CA LEU A 137 8.20 5.71 33.61
C LEU A 137 8.71 4.30 33.28
N GLU A 138 9.71 3.81 33.95
CA GLU A 138 10.30 2.49 33.68
C GLU A 138 9.37 1.35 34.15
N GLU A 139 8.71 1.56 35.30
CA GLU A 139 7.67 0.65 35.76
C GLU A 139 6.49 0.62 34.81
N PHE A 140 6.01 1.79 34.33
CA PHE A 140 4.94 1.88 33.34
C PHE A 140 5.29 1.13 32.06
N LYS A 141 6.49 1.38 31.50
CA LYS A 141 6.97 0.71 30.28
C LYS A 141 7.03 -0.80 30.44
N THR A 142 7.51 -1.27 31.59
CA THR A 142 7.59 -2.70 31.89
C THR A 142 6.21 -3.34 31.94
N ILE A 143 5.26 -2.73 32.66
CA ILE A 143 3.90 -3.23 32.79
C ILE A 143 3.16 -3.16 31.45
N PHE A 144 3.38 -2.12 30.65
CA PHE A 144 2.81 -1.99 29.30
C PHE A 144 3.23 -3.15 28.39
N ILE A 145 4.53 -3.53 28.41
CA ILE A 145 5.01 -4.69 27.65
C ILE A 145 4.41 -5.99 28.20
N VAL A 146 4.38 -6.17 29.51
CA VAL A 146 3.84 -7.39 30.15
C VAL A 146 2.35 -7.54 29.86
N ASN A 147 1.57 -6.47 29.93
CA ASN A 147 0.15 -6.50 29.60
C ASN A 147 -0.09 -6.90 28.13
N TYR A 148 0.75 -6.40 27.20
CA TYR A 148 0.69 -6.82 25.79
C TYR A 148 1.04 -8.30 25.64
N MET A 149 2.09 -8.80 26.29
CA MET A 149 2.49 -10.22 26.22
C MET A 149 1.46 -11.18 26.82
N ASN A 150 0.66 -10.72 27.77
CA ASN A 150 -0.41 -11.50 28.38
C ASN A 150 -1.74 -11.42 27.61
N SER A 151 -1.85 -10.51 26.65
CA SER A 151 -2.98 -10.41 25.74
C SER A 151 -2.78 -11.26 24.48
N GLU A 152 -3.80 -11.37 23.63
CA GLU A 152 -3.66 -11.92 22.28
C GLU A 152 -2.75 -11.01 21.43
N ASP A 153 -1.83 -11.61 20.66
CA ASP A 153 -0.96 -10.86 19.75
C ASP A 153 -1.74 -10.39 18.50
N TYR A 154 -2.66 -9.43 18.71
CA TYR A 154 -3.51 -8.88 17.66
C TYR A 154 -2.70 -8.20 16.54
N ILE A 155 -1.50 -7.65 16.84
CA ILE A 155 -0.63 -7.07 15.83
C ILE A 155 -0.02 -8.18 14.96
N GLY A 156 0.51 -9.23 15.57
CA GLY A 156 1.08 -10.37 14.85
C GLY A 156 0.05 -11.07 13.97
N VAL A 157 -1.17 -11.26 14.49
CA VAL A 157 -2.29 -11.83 13.72
C VAL A 157 -2.60 -10.95 12.50
N THR A 158 -2.70 -9.62 12.68
CA THR A 158 -2.96 -8.70 11.57
C THR A 158 -1.85 -8.72 10.52
N ILE A 159 -0.59 -8.76 10.94
CA ILE A 159 0.55 -8.88 10.01
C ILE A 159 0.50 -10.19 9.23
N GLU A 160 0.15 -11.30 9.87
CA GLU A 160 0.03 -12.60 9.20
C GLU A 160 -1.12 -12.61 8.19
N ASP A 161 -2.22 -11.95 8.47
CA ASP A 161 -3.32 -11.79 7.51
C ASP A 161 -2.90 -10.95 6.30
N LEU A 162 -2.16 -9.84 6.50
CA LEU A 162 -1.57 -9.06 5.41
C LEU A 162 -0.62 -9.90 4.56
N ARG A 163 0.19 -10.76 5.19
CA ARG A 163 1.12 -11.66 4.49
C ARG A 163 0.37 -12.67 3.61
N LYS A 164 -0.72 -13.25 4.10
CA LYS A 164 -1.55 -14.18 3.32
C LYS A 164 -2.17 -13.51 2.10
N GLU A 165 -2.67 -12.27 2.27
CA GLU A 165 -3.28 -11.52 1.16
C GLU A 165 -2.25 -11.16 0.08
N ILE A 166 -1.04 -10.75 0.46
CA ILE A 166 0.03 -10.46 -0.51
C ILE A 166 0.38 -11.67 -1.37
N LEU A 167 0.43 -12.87 -0.79
CA LEU A 167 0.73 -14.11 -1.51
C LEU A 167 -0.33 -14.48 -2.56
N ILE A 168 -1.55 -13.98 -2.41
CA ILE A 168 -2.64 -14.20 -3.39
C ILE A 168 -2.56 -13.18 -4.53
N ILE A 169 -1.97 -12.02 -4.29
CA ILE A 169 -1.95 -10.88 -5.22
C ILE A 169 -0.66 -10.84 -6.05
N ALA A 170 0.44 -11.39 -5.54
CA ALA A 170 1.74 -11.47 -6.21
C ALA A 170 1.80 -12.62 -7.22
#